data_4b774ebadc5263a7dae726dd65d6c2e8
#
_entry.id   4b774ebadc5263a7dae726dd65d6c2e8
#
_cell.length_a   1.000
_cell.length_b   1.000
_cell.length_c   1.000
_cell.angle_alpha   90.00
_cell.angle_beta   90.00
_cell.angle_gamma   90.00
#
_symmetry.space_group_name_H-M   'P 1'
#
loop_
_entity.id
_entity.type
_entity.pdbx_description
1 polymer ?
#
loop_
_entity_poly.entity_id
_entity_poly.type
_entity_poly.pdbx_seq_one_letter_code
_entity_poly.pdbx_strand_id
1 'polypeptide(L)'
;KTGYFLDASFRKTGRRLSYRASTYALSPDFETDVGFVRRTNLRRGSGNIGYEWRPESWLVNWGPSIDYSRNYNFDQILEDEQAQARLTFVFRGNTRLYLNSNREMERFRGIDFEKRRFGVGGRVASSRLYQVGGYYNSGDEVYFDNANPFLGYEESVRLYLNLNPVSRFQSRIDVNNTRFTDPNGRFIPGLNEGDVDENGQVFNVNIVRALSTYQF
;
A
#
# COMPACT_ATOMS: atom_id res chain seq x y z
N LYS A 1 9.28 19.83 30.33
CA LYS A 1 8.75 20.09 28.99
C LYS A 1 7.36 19.47 28.89
N THR A 2 6.42 20.15 28.25
CA THR A 2 5.04 19.65 28.11
C THR A 2 4.81 19.32 26.64
N GLY A 3 4.56 18.04 26.36
CA GLY A 3 4.17 17.59 25.05
C GLY A 3 2.64 17.70 24.81
N TYR A 4 2.22 17.80 23.56
CA TYR A 4 0.82 17.77 23.21
C TYR A 4 0.52 16.85 22.03
N PHE A 5 -0.71 16.39 22.01
CA PHE A 5 -1.34 15.64 20.94
C PHE A 5 -2.53 16.41 20.39
N LEU A 6 -2.65 16.46 19.08
CA LEU A 6 -3.80 17.03 18.38
C LEU A 6 -4.30 16.02 17.35
N ASP A 7 -5.59 15.73 17.36
CA ASP A 7 -6.28 14.99 16.31
C ASP A 7 -7.61 15.68 15.99
N ALA A 8 -7.81 16.00 14.73
CA ALA A 8 -9.07 16.59 14.25
C ALA A 8 -9.42 15.97 12.90
N SER A 9 -10.68 15.61 12.71
CA SER A 9 -11.15 15.07 11.45
C SER A 9 -12.55 15.55 11.10
N PHE A 10 -12.76 15.76 9.80
CA PHE A 10 -14.05 16.05 9.21
C PHE A 10 -14.35 15.02 8.13
N ARG A 11 -15.55 14.46 8.13
CA ARG A 11 -15.98 13.46 7.15
C ARG A 11 -17.40 13.73 6.69
N LYS A 12 -17.62 13.57 5.38
CA LYS A 12 -18.96 13.45 4.80
C LYS A 12 -19.04 12.17 3.99
N THR A 13 -20.08 11.37 4.26
CA THR A 13 -20.39 10.18 3.48
C THR A 13 -21.76 10.38 2.86
N GLY A 14 -21.80 10.66 1.56
CA GLY A 14 -23.02 10.77 0.77
C GLY A 14 -23.24 9.52 -0.09
N ARG A 15 -24.39 9.50 -0.79
CA ARG A 15 -24.72 8.37 -1.69
C ARG A 15 -23.72 8.22 -2.84
N ARG A 16 -23.21 9.34 -3.37
CA ARG A 16 -22.28 9.37 -4.52
C ARG A 16 -20.95 10.01 -4.18
N LEU A 17 -20.97 11.09 -3.41
CA LEU A 17 -19.78 11.85 -3.03
C LEU A 17 -19.43 11.58 -1.57
N SER A 18 -18.21 11.16 -1.34
CA SER A 18 -17.62 11.03 0.00
C SER A 18 -16.32 11.82 0.07
N TYR A 19 -16.06 12.46 1.19
CA TYR A 19 -14.78 13.09 1.45
C TYR A 19 -14.44 13.10 2.94
N ARG A 20 -13.14 13.15 3.19
CA ARG A 20 -12.58 13.25 4.53
C ARG A 20 -11.38 14.18 4.50
N ALA A 21 -11.24 15.01 5.53
CA ALA A 21 -10.02 15.74 5.84
C ALA A 21 -9.66 15.45 7.30
N SER A 22 -8.38 15.29 7.58
CA SER A 22 -7.90 15.09 8.95
C SER A 22 -6.53 15.71 9.14
N THR A 23 -6.28 16.15 10.35
CA THR A 23 -4.98 16.62 10.83
C THR A 23 -4.63 15.90 12.12
N TYR A 24 -3.35 15.62 12.27
CA TYR A 24 -2.79 14.91 13.41
C TYR A 24 -1.44 15.50 13.76
N ALA A 25 -1.18 15.78 15.02
CA ALA A 25 0.10 16.30 15.47
C ALA A 25 0.53 15.68 16.80
N LEU A 26 1.79 15.30 16.87
CA LEU A 26 2.50 14.86 18.08
C LEU A 26 3.74 15.71 18.25
N SER A 27 3.76 16.51 19.30
CA SER A 27 4.93 17.37 19.59
C SER A 27 6.19 16.53 19.87
N PRO A 28 7.39 17.12 19.72
CA PRO A 28 8.64 16.40 20.00
C PRO A 28 8.73 15.84 21.42
N ASP A 29 8.22 16.59 22.38
CA ASP A 29 8.26 16.25 23.82
C ASP A 29 7.01 15.49 24.31
N PHE A 30 6.23 14.92 23.38
CA PHE A 30 5.04 14.14 23.75
C PHE A 30 5.44 12.79 24.33
N GLU A 31 4.99 12.52 25.54
CA GLU A 31 5.14 11.26 26.25
C GLU A 31 3.77 10.74 26.70
N THR A 32 3.63 9.43 26.82
CA THR A 32 2.41 8.80 27.33
C THR A 32 2.79 7.73 28.36
N ASP A 33 2.09 7.73 29.47
CA ASP A 33 2.28 6.72 30.53
C ASP A 33 1.64 5.37 30.15
N VAL A 34 0.78 5.36 29.14
CA VAL A 34 0.06 4.17 28.68
C VAL A 34 0.27 3.98 27.19
N GLY A 35 1.01 2.93 26.82
CA GLY A 35 1.21 2.53 25.44
C GLY A 35 2.54 3.01 24.84
N PHE A 36 2.84 2.49 23.64
CA PHE A 36 4.06 2.77 22.89
C PHE A 36 3.79 3.80 21.79
N VAL A 37 4.48 4.93 21.81
CA VAL A 37 4.49 5.93 20.75
C VAL A 37 5.64 5.63 19.81
N ARG A 38 5.33 5.21 18.59
CA ARG A 38 6.36 4.84 17.58
C ARG A 38 7.19 6.03 17.13
N ARG A 39 6.59 7.22 17.07
CA ARG A 39 7.22 8.43 16.56
C ARG A 39 6.53 9.67 17.14
N THR A 40 7.30 10.58 17.66
CA THR A 40 6.93 11.95 18.01
C THR A 40 7.47 12.91 16.94
N ASN A 41 7.39 14.22 17.16
CA ASN A 41 7.85 15.24 16.21
C ASN A 41 7.19 15.11 14.84
N LEU A 42 5.85 14.96 14.81
CA LEU A 42 5.09 14.69 13.61
C LEU A 42 3.86 15.60 13.49
N ARG A 43 3.68 16.21 12.32
CA ARG A 43 2.47 16.91 11.90
C ARG A 43 2.00 16.35 10.57
N ARG A 44 0.82 15.76 10.56
CA ARG A 44 0.23 15.15 9.38
C ARG A 44 -1.05 15.86 8.98
N GLY A 45 -1.16 16.24 7.70
CA GLY A 45 -2.40 16.56 7.04
C GLY A 45 -2.77 15.48 6.04
N SER A 46 -4.04 15.08 5.99
CA SER A 46 -4.51 14.11 5.00
C SER A 46 -5.93 14.41 4.54
N GLY A 47 -6.21 14.06 3.29
CA GLY A 47 -7.52 14.19 2.67
C GLY A 47 -7.82 13.01 1.76
N ASN A 48 -9.11 12.71 1.65
CA ASN A 48 -9.65 11.75 0.69
C ASN A 48 -10.90 12.34 0.06
N ILE A 49 -11.08 12.12 -1.23
CA ILE A 49 -12.31 12.40 -1.96
C ILE A 49 -12.60 11.24 -2.91
N GLY A 50 -13.85 10.81 -2.97
CA GLY A 50 -14.29 9.77 -3.86
C GLY A 50 -15.67 10.07 -4.41
N TYR A 51 -15.87 9.70 -5.68
CA TYR A 51 -17.16 9.78 -6.33
C TYR A 51 -17.55 8.40 -6.89
N GLU A 52 -18.83 8.03 -6.77
CA GLU A 52 -19.35 6.74 -7.16
C GLU A 52 -20.57 6.89 -8.07
N TRP A 53 -20.48 6.31 -9.26
CA TRP A 53 -21.62 6.09 -10.15
C TRP A 53 -22.23 4.72 -9.89
N ARG A 54 -23.55 4.65 -9.92
CA ARG A 54 -24.33 3.42 -9.68
C ARG A 54 -25.27 3.15 -10.84
N PRO A 55 -24.78 2.54 -11.93
CA PRO A 55 -25.63 2.14 -13.06
C PRO A 55 -26.65 1.07 -12.68
N GLU A 56 -26.38 0.28 -11.60
CA GLU A 56 -27.26 -0.76 -11.06
C GLU A 56 -27.62 -1.86 -12.07
N SER A 57 -26.73 -2.07 -13.07
CA SER A 57 -26.83 -3.09 -14.11
C SER A 57 -25.88 -4.26 -13.83
N TRP A 58 -25.23 -4.83 -14.86
CA TRP A 58 -24.11 -5.77 -14.67
C TRP A 58 -22.91 -5.14 -13.97
N LEU A 59 -22.72 -3.83 -14.16
CA LEU A 59 -21.83 -2.97 -13.39
C LEU A 59 -22.64 -2.32 -12.25
N VAL A 60 -22.42 -2.75 -11.02
CA VAL A 60 -23.17 -2.30 -9.84
C VAL A 60 -22.80 -0.87 -9.50
N ASN A 61 -21.50 -0.61 -9.37
CA ASN A 61 -20.96 0.74 -9.18
C ASN A 61 -19.52 0.82 -9.70
N TRP A 62 -19.09 2.05 -9.94
CA TRP A 62 -17.70 2.37 -10.25
C TRP A 62 -17.39 3.81 -9.87
N GLY A 63 -16.12 4.11 -9.69
CA GLY A 63 -15.74 5.49 -9.44
C GLY A 63 -14.29 5.68 -9.06
N PRO A 64 -13.80 6.92 -9.25
CA PRO A 64 -12.48 7.36 -8.79
C PRO A 64 -12.48 7.74 -7.31
N SER A 65 -11.33 7.58 -6.69
CA SER A 65 -10.98 8.23 -5.43
C SER A 65 -9.56 8.75 -5.48
N ILE A 66 -9.32 9.83 -4.74
CA ILE A 66 -8.00 10.42 -4.56
C ILE A 66 -7.75 10.51 -3.06
N ASP A 67 -6.61 9.99 -2.63
CA ASP A 67 -6.07 10.10 -1.28
C ASP A 67 -4.81 10.93 -1.34
N TYR A 68 -4.65 11.85 -0.39
CA TYR A 68 -3.48 12.70 -0.29
C TYR A 68 -3.07 12.85 1.17
N SER A 69 -1.77 12.78 1.45
CA SER A 69 -1.24 13.05 2.78
C SER A 69 0.15 13.66 2.72
N ARG A 70 0.46 14.50 3.71
CA ARG A 70 1.78 15.06 3.97
C ARG A 70 2.14 14.95 5.43
N ASN A 71 3.38 14.62 5.69
CA ASN A 71 3.98 14.56 7.01
C ASN A 71 5.14 15.55 7.10
N TYR A 72 5.08 16.44 8.08
CA TYR A 72 6.14 17.37 8.43
C TYR A 72 6.62 17.10 9.86
N ASN A 73 7.87 17.38 10.13
CA ASN A 73 8.33 17.54 11.50
C ASN A 73 8.00 18.95 12.03
N PHE A 74 8.34 19.23 13.29
CA PHE A 74 8.12 20.55 13.89
C PHE A 74 9.10 21.63 13.40
N ASP A 75 10.19 21.24 12.76
CA ASP A 75 11.13 22.13 12.07
C ASP A 75 10.67 22.46 10.64
N GLN A 76 9.42 22.08 10.28
CA GLN A 76 8.79 22.28 8.98
C GLN A 76 9.45 21.54 7.82
N ILE A 77 10.25 20.53 8.11
CA ILE A 77 10.84 19.68 7.10
C ILE A 77 9.79 18.67 6.64
N LEU A 78 9.55 18.60 5.33
CA LEU A 78 8.70 17.56 4.73
C LEU A 78 9.44 16.23 4.82
N GLU A 79 8.79 15.24 5.41
CA GLU A 79 9.37 13.90 5.61
C GLU A 79 8.76 12.86 4.68
N ASP A 80 7.44 12.95 4.49
CA ASP A 80 6.71 12.07 3.59
C ASP A 80 5.58 12.83 2.91
N GLU A 81 5.38 12.55 1.63
CA GLU A 81 4.22 12.99 0.87
C GLU A 81 3.69 11.83 0.05
N GLN A 82 2.38 11.65 0.03
CA GLN A 82 1.74 10.61 -0.75
C GLN A 82 0.50 11.13 -1.45
N ALA A 83 0.39 10.86 -2.75
CA ALA A 83 -0.80 11.04 -3.54
C ALA A 83 -1.18 9.73 -4.21
N GLN A 84 -2.39 9.24 -3.97
CA GLN A 84 -2.91 8.02 -4.60
C GLN A 84 -4.19 8.35 -5.36
N ALA A 85 -4.24 7.97 -6.63
CA ALA A 85 -5.46 7.93 -7.42
C ALA A 85 -5.88 6.46 -7.60
N ARG A 86 -7.16 6.17 -7.37
CA ARG A 86 -7.73 4.82 -7.53
C ARG A 86 -9.02 4.89 -8.35
N LEU A 87 -9.19 3.92 -9.24
CA LEU A 87 -10.43 3.67 -9.97
C LEU A 87 -10.92 2.28 -9.61
N THR A 88 -12.16 2.19 -9.11
CA THR A 88 -12.77 0.93 -8.68
C THR A 88 -13.98 0.61 -9.52
N PHE A 89 -14.15 -0.67 -9.87
CA PHE A 89 -15.32 -1.22 -10.54
C PHE A 89 -15.86 -2.39 -9.73
N VAL A 90 -17.16 -2.39 -9.48
CA VAL A 90 -17.87 -3.47 -8.78
C VAL A 90 -18.92 -4.04 -9.69
N PHE A 91 -18.80 -5.31 -10.01
CA PHE A 91 -19.69 -6.04 -10.89
C PHE A 91 -20.64 -6.93 -10.08
N ARG A 92 -21.73 -7.37 -10.72
CA ARG A 92 -22.59 -8.43 -10.16
C ARG A 92 -21.76 -9.68 -9.84
N GLY A 93 -22.25 -10.52 -8.96
CA GLY A 93 -21.53 -11.73 -8.53
C GLY A 93 -20.31 -11.42 -7.65
N ASN A 94 -20.36 -10.32 -6.87
CA ASN A 94 -19.32 -9.95 -5.91
C ASN A 94 -17.90 -9.93 -6.51
N THR A 95 -17.81 -9.44 -7.75
CA THR A 95 -16.55 -9.26 -8.49
C THR A 95 -16.12 -7.80 -8.40
N ARG A 96 -14.85 -7.57 -8.11
CA ARG A 96 -14.27 -6.22 -8.01
C ARG A 96 -12.96 -6.17 -8.79
N LEU A 97 -12.78 -5.08 -9.54
CA LEU A 97 -11.52 -4.68 -10.17
C LEU A 97 -11.13 -3.30 -9.67
N TYR A 98 -9.84 -3.05 -9.50
CA TYR A 98 -9.33 -1.71 -9.18
C TYR A 98 -7.98 -1.47 -9.84
N LEU A 99 -7.79 -0.22 -10.23
CA LEU A 99 -6.54 0.34 -10.74
C LEU A 99 -6.10 1.42 -9.77
N ASN A 100 -4.82 1.54 -9.50
CA ASN A 100 -4.28 2.62 -8.71
C ASN A 100 -2.96 3.13 -9.27
N SER A 101 -2.73 4.41 -9.05
CA SER A 101 -1.46 5.08 -9.31
C SER A 101 -1.06 5.85 -8.05
N ASN A 102 0.16 5.65 -7.61
CA ASN A 102 0.72 6.31 -6.45
C ASN A 102 1.90 7.18 -6.87
N ARG A 103 1.98 8.37 -6.28
CA ARG A 103 3.19 9.18 -6.23
C ARG A 103 3.52 9.42 -4.77
N GLU A 104 4.75 9.11 -4.39
CA GLU A 104 5.25 9.24 -3.03
C GLU A 104 6.58 10.00 -3.05
N MET A 105 6.79 10.83 -2.05
CA MET A 105 8.10 11.32 -1.67
C MET A 105 8.39 10.81 -0.27
N GLU A 106 9.54 10.20 -0.09
CA GLU A 106 9.99 9.67 1.17
C GLU A 106 11.40 10.19 1.47
N ARG A 107 11.58 10.77 2.63
CA ARG A 107 12.90 11.23 3.09
C ARG A 107 13.56 10.15 3.94
N PHE A 108 14.71 9.70 3.47
CA PHE A 108 15.54 8.76 4.21
C PHE A 108 16.98 9.30 4.29
N ARG A 109 17.48 9.47 5.52
CA ARG A 109 18.84 10.00 5.81
C ARG A 109 19.14 11.35 5.13
N GLY A 110 18.14 12.22 5.02
CA GLY A 110 18.29 13.54 4.40
C GLY A 110 18.22 13.53 2.86
N ILE A 111 18.02 12.36 2.24
CA ILE A 111 17.83 12.19 0.80
C ILE A 111 16.34 12.06 0.53
N ASP A 112 15.83 12.81 -0.44
CA ASP A 112 14.44 12.74 -0.87
C ASP A 112 14.32 11.77 -2.05
N PHE A 113 13.50 10.73 -1.88
CA PHE A 113 13.20 9.74 -2.91
C PHE A 113 11.80 9.97 -3.46
N GLU A 114 11.70 10.32 -4.74
CA GLU A 114 10.43 10.38 -5.44
C GLU A 114 10.12 9.04 -6.08
N LYS A 115 8.96 8.45 -5.73
CA LYS A 115 8.52 7.15 -6.20
C LYS A 115 7.21 7.28 -6.97
N ARG A 116 7.09 6.54 -8.07
CA ARG A 116 5.85 6.40 -8.83
C ARG A 116 5.54 4.92 -9.00
N ARG A 117 4.35 4.53 -8.60
CA ARG A 117 3.91 3.13 -8.66
C ARG A 117 2.55 3.03 -9.31
N PHE A 118 2.36 1.97 -10.06
CA PHE A 118 1.08 1.60 -10.66
C PHE A 118 0.68 0.22 -10.17
N GLY A 119 -0.62 0.03 -9.95
CA GLY A 119 -1.15 -1.25 -9.53
C GLY A 119 -2.49 -1.57 -10.17
N VAL A 120 -2.71 -2.86 -10.40
CA VAL A 120 -3.98 -3.43 -10.83
C VAL A 120 -4.30 -4.62 -9.96
N GLY A 121 -5.54 -4.74 -9.53
CA GLY A 121 -5.96 -5.87 -8.73
C GLY A 121 -7.45 -6.13 -8.85
N GLY A 122 -7.83 -7.32 -8.39
CA GLY A 122 -9.22 -7.70 -8.40
C GLY A 122 -9.50 -8.94 -7.59
N ARG A 123 -10.77 -9.19 -7.39
CA ARG A 123 -11.26 -10.42 -6.76
C ARG A 123 -12.57 -10.86 -7.36
N VAL A 124 -12.77 -12.16 -7.40
CA VAL A 124 -14.02 -12.83 -7.72
C VAL A 124 -14.44 -13.66 -6.52
N ALA A 125 -15.62 -13.39 -5.99
CA ALA A 125 -16.22 -14.11 -4.88
C ALA A 125 -17.69 -14.45 -5.16
N SER A 126 -17.96 -14.87 -6.40
CA SER A 126 -19.32 -15.20 -6.89
C SER A 126 -19.86 -16.49 -6.29
N SER A 127 -18.99 -17.34 -5.77
CA SER A 127 -19.32 -18.63 -5.18
C SER A 127 -19.04 -18.64 -3.68
N ARG A 128 -19.81 -19.43 -2.93
CA ARG A 128 -19.52 -19.74 -1.53
C ARG A 128 -18.37 -20.73 -1.38
N LEU A 129 -18.10 -21.52 -2.44
CA LEU A 129 -17.09 -22.57 -2.44
C LEU A 129 -15.68 -22.02 -2.61
N TYR A 130 -15.52 -20.92 -3.35
CA TYR A 130 -14.22 -20.34 -3.60
C TYR A 130 -14.26 -18.82 -3.76
N GLN A 131 -13.16 -18.21 -3.43
CA GLN A 131 -12.84 -16.81 -3.73
C GLN A 131 -11.41 -16.76 -4.26
N VAL A 132 -11.23 -16.13 -5.40
CA VAL A 132 -9.91 -15.89 -6.00
C VAL A 132 -9.67 -14.39 -6.14
N GLY A 133 -8.45 -13.98 -5.93
CA GLY A 133 -8.07 -12.60 -6.16
C GLY A 133 -6.57 -12.47 -6.36
N GLY A 134 -6.19 -11.30 -6.82
CA GLY A 134 -4.80 -10.97 -7.03
C GLY A 134 -4.57 -9.48 -7.17
N TYR A 135 -3.30 -9.13 -7.07
CA TYR A 135 -2.80 -7.79 -7.18
C TYR A 135 -1.42 -7.80 -7.81
N TYR A 136 -1.24 -6.98 -8.84
CA TYR A 136 0.05 -6.65 -9.43
C TYR A 136 0.38 -5.20 -9.13
N ASN A 137 1.60 -4.94 -8.74
CA ASN A 137 2.11 -3.61 -8.50
C ASN A 137 3.51 -3.48 -9.10
N SER A 138 3.79 -2.33 -9.71
CA SER A 138 5.09 -2.06 -10.30
C SER A 138 5.43 -0.58 -10.18
N GLY A 139 6.71 -0.27 -10.11
CA GLY A 139 7.24 1.08 -10.06
C GLY A 139 8.46 1.24 -9.17
N ASP A 140 8.76 2.49 -8.87
CA ASP A 140 9.94 2.86 -8.12
C ASP A 140 9.82 2.39 -6.65
N GLU A 141 10.92 1.89 -6.10
CA GLU A 141 11.04 1.55 -4.68
C GLU A 141 12.46 1.81 -4.18
N VAL A 142 12.57 2.17 -2.90
CA VAL A 142 13.86 2.48 -2.29
C VAL A 142 14.52 1.20 -1.79
N TYR A 143 15.76 0.98 -2.18
CA TYR A 143 16.63 0.02 -1.51
C TYR A 143 17.24 0.69 -0.28
N PHE A 144 16.77 0.29 0.90
CA PHE A 144 17.18 0.86 2.18
C PHE A 144 18.52 0.28 2.64
N ASP A 145 19.61 0.75 2.05
CA ASP A 145 20.94 0.49 2.56
C ASP A 145 21.38 1.62 3.48
N ASN A 146 22.04 1.28 4.59
CA ASN A 146 22.51 2.27 5.55
C ASN A 146 23.66 3.14 5.03
N ALA A 147 24.46 2.65 4.11
CA ALA A 147 25.60 3.36 3.57
C ALA A 147 25.26 4.05 2.25
N ASN A 148 24.44 3.42 1.42
CA ASN A 148 24.16 3.89 0.07
C ASN A 148 22.70 3.56 -0.37
N PRO A 149 21.69 4.23 0.18
CA PRO A 149 20.30 4.02 -0.24
C PRO A 149 20.11 4.51 -1.68
N PHE A 150 19.33 3.80 -2.46
CA PHE A 150 19.06 4.17 -3.85
C PHE A 150 17.65 3.81 -4.30
N LEU A 151 17.20 4.45 -5.38
CA LEU A 151 15.95 4.18 -6.05
C LEU A 151 16.15 3.08 -7.08
N GLY A 152 15.41 1.99 -6.96
CA GLY A 152 15.33 0.91 -7.93
C GLY A 152 13.90 0.73 -8.42
N TYR A 153 13.64 -0.38 -9.08
CA TYR A 153 12.33 -0.73 -9.62
C TYR A 153 11.84 -2.05 -9.03
N GLU A 154 10.64 -2.04 -8.47
CA GLU A 154 10.00 -3.23 -7.91
C GLU A 154 8.80 -3.65 -8.74
N GLU A 155 8.71 -4.95 -8.98
CA GLU A 155 7.51 -5.62 -9.47
C GLU A 155 7.05 -6.62 -8.42
N SER A 156 5.77 -6.58 -8.08
CA SER A 156 5.21 -7.54 -7.15
C SER A 156 3.87 -8.09 -7.63
N VAL A 157 3.74 -9.41 -7.55
CA VAL A 157 2.51 -10.16 -7.82
C VAL A 157 2.06 -10.84 -6.54
N ARG A 158 0.80 -10.66 -6.19
CA ARG A 158 0.19 -11.39 -5.09
C ARG A 158 -1.11 -12.03 -5.56
N LEU A 159 -1.19 -13.35 -5.45
CA LEU A 159 -2.37 -14.12 -5.78
C LEU A 159 -2.87 -14.86 -4.53
N TYR A 160 -4.17 -15.01 -4.41
CA TYR A 160 -4.74 -15.84 -3.35
C TYR A 160 -5.96 -16.60 -3.82
N LEU A 161 -6.14 -17.77 -3.24
CA LEU A 161 -7.29 -18.65 -3.43
C LEU A 161 -7.79 -19.09 -2.06
N ASN A 162 -9.04 -18.75 -1.73
CA ASN A 162 -9.76 -19.30 -0.58
C ASN A 162 -10.73 -20.37 -1.09
N LEU A 163 -10.72 -21.55 -0.46
CA LEU A 163 -11.56 -22.69 -0.77
C LEU A 163 -12.39 -23.06 0.46
N ASN A 164 -13.70 -23.18 0.30
CA ASN A 164 -14.64 -23.61 1.33
C ASN A 164 -15.57 -24.69 0.74
N PRO A 165 -15.03 -25.87 0.33
CA PRO A 165 -15.83 -26.88 -0.38
C PRO A 165 -16.95 -27.47 0.48
N VAL A 166 -16.75 -27.52 1.79
CA VAL A 166 -17.75 -27.91 2.79
C VAL A 166 -17.62 -27.02 4.02
N SER A 167 -18.69 -26.94 4.83
CA SER A 167 -18.74 -26.07 6.02
C SER A 167 -17.65 -26.32 7.06
N ARG A 168 -17.11 -27.53 7.10
CA ARG A 168 -16.07 -27.95 8.06
C ARG A 168 -14.65 -27.82 7.54
N PHE A 169 -14.45 -27.55 6.24
CA PHE A 169 -13.12 -27.45 5.62
C PHE A 169 -12.91 -26.11 4.95
N GLN A 170 -11.86 -25.43 5.34
CA GLN A 170 -11.41 -24.18 4.74
C GLN A 170 -9.93 -24.30 4.36
N SER A 171 -9.56 -23.83 3.20
CA SER A 171 -8.18 -23.74 2.76
C SER A 171 -7.88 -22.40 2.13
N ARG A 172 -6.72 -21.86 2.43
CA ARG A 172 -6.19 -20.65 1.81
C ARG A 172 -4.82 -20.91 1.24
N ILE A 173 -4.64 -20.54 -0.01
CA ILE A 173 -3.36 -20.57 -0.72
C ILE A 173 -3.02 -19.13 -1.10
N ASP A 174 -1.85 -18.65 -0.69
CA ASP A 174 -1.28 -17.36 -1.07
C ASP A 174 0.02 -17.59 -1.83
N VAL A 175 0.17 -16.91 -2.96
CA VAL A 175 1.41 -16.87 -3.76
C VAL A 175 1.84 -15.42 -3.88
N ASN A 176 3.05 -15.13 -3.45
CA ASN A 176 3.65 -13.80 -3.57
C ASN A 176 4.98 -13.95 -4.32
N ASN A 177 5.18 -13.09 -5.31
CA ASN A 177 6.47 -12.89 -5.97
C ASN A 177 6.83 -11.41 -5.86
N THR A 178 8.07 -11.12 -5.51
CA THR A 178 8.62 -9.76 -5.50
C THR A 178 9.98 -9.79 -6.16
N ARG A 179 10.12 -9.02 -7.22
CA ARG A 179 11.36 -8.80 -7.96
C ARG A 179 11.79 -7.34 -7.80
N PHE A 180 13.04 -7.14 -7.46
CA PHE A 180 13.64 -5.82 -7.36
C PHE A 180 14.82 -5.72 -8.30
N THR A 181 14.89 -4.63 -9.06
CA THR A 181 15.96 -4.36 -10.04
C THR A 181 16.58 -2.99 -9.81
N ASP A 182 17.88 -2.88 -9.98
CA ASP A 182 18.57 -1.60 -10.13
C ASP A 182 18.78 -1.32 -11.63
N PRO A 183 18.03 -0.38 -12.23
CA PRO A 183 18.17 -0.07 -13.65
C PRO A 183 19.53 0.54 -14.03
N ASN A 184 20.32 0.98 -13.05
CA ASN A 184 21.63 1.55 -13.27
C ASN A 184 22.79 0.55 -13.08
N GLY A 185 22.48 -0.70 -12.69
CA GLY A 185 23.49 -1.75 -12.47
C GLY A 185 24.54 -1.37 -11.44
N ARG A 186 24.17 -0.65 -10.39
CA ARG A 186 25.11 -0.16 -9.39
C ARG A 186 25.65 -1.32 -8.57
N PHE A 187 26.91 -1.23 -8.22
CA PHE A 187 27.49 -2.13 -7.23
C PHE A 187 26.83 -1.88 -5.86
N ILE A 188 26.19 -2.90 -5.32
CA ILE A 188 25.58 -2.86 -3.99
C ILE A 188 26.61 -3.45 -3.01
N PRO A 189 27.17 -2.64 -2.09
CA PRO A 189 28.10 -3.15 -1.09
C PRO A 189 27.48 -4.28 -0.28
N GLY A 190 28.14 -5.43 -0.21
CA GLY A 190 27.70 -6.62 0.51
C GLY A 190 26.95 -7.65 -0.33
N LEU A 191 26.63 -7.34 -1.58
CA LEU A 191 26.35 -8.34 -2.60
C LEU A 191 27.66 -8.74 -3.28
N ASN A 192 27.90 -10.04 -3.50
CA ASN A 192 29.08 -10.48 -4.21
C ASN A 192 29.02 -10.07 -5.68
N GLU A 193 30.16 -9.87 -6.32
CA GLU A 193 30.21 -9.71 -7.78
C GLU A 193 29.52 -10.94 -8.42
N GLY A 194 28.40 -10.72 -9.10
CA GLY A 194 27.55 -11.78 -9.67
C GLY A 194 26.19 -11.96 -9.01
N ASP A 195 25.91 -11.31 -7.89
CA ASP A 195 24.58 -11.33 -7.24
C ASP A 195 23.57 -10.44 -7.96
N VAL A 196 24.02 -9.52 -8.81
CA VAL A 196 23.21 -8.76 -9.76
C VAL A 196 23.34 -9.44 -11.13
N ASP A 197 22.24 -9.92 -11.67
CA ASP A 197 22.24 -10.54 -13.00
C ASP A 197 22.48 -9.49 -14.12
N GLU A 198 22.66 -9.94 -15.37
CA GLU A 198 22.88 -9.08 -16.53
C GLU A 198 21.77 -8.03 -16.75
N ASN A 199 20.60 -8.20 -16.10
CA ASN A 199 19.43 -7.32 -16.16
C ASN A 199 19.34 -6.38 -14.95
N GLY A 200 20.33 -6.33 -14.07
CA GLY A 200 20.33 -5.51 -12.86
C GLY A 200 19.42 -6.04 -11.74
N GLN A 201 19.06 -7.32 -11.77
CA GLN A 201 18.21 -7.91 -10.72
C GLN A 201 18.99 -8.04 -9.42
N VAL A 202 18.50 -7.38 -8.38
CA VAL A 202 19.04 -7.41 -7.02
C VAL A 202 18.54 -8.63 -6.27
N PHE A 203 17.20 -8.88 -6.35
CA PHE A 203 16.58 -10.07 -5.77
C PHE A 203 15.28 -10.43 -6.48
N ASN A 204 14.91 -11.70 -6.35
CA ASN A 204 13.60 -12.23 -6.74
C ASN A 204 13.14 -13.24 -5.68
N VAL A 205 12.11 -12.88 -4.93
CA VAL A 205 11.60 -13.67 -3.81
C VAL A 205 10.25 -14.25 -4.15
N ASN A 206 10.11 -15.57 -4.02
CA ASN A 206 8.87 -16.29 -4.19
C ASN A 206 8.43 -16.89 -2.85
N ILE A 207 7.22 -16.58 -2.41
CA ILE A 207 6.65 -17.14 -1.17
C ILE A 207 5.32 -17.79 -1.52
N VAL A 208 5.21 -19.08 -1.22
CA VAL A 208 3.96 -19.84 -1.31
C VAL A 208 3.57 -20.26 0.10
N ARG A 209 2.35 -19.93 0.50
CA ARG A 209 1.75 -20.34 1.78
C ARG A 209 0.47 -21.09 1.52
N ALA A 210 0.29 -22.23 2.16
CA ALA A 210 -0.98 -22.95 2.23
C ALA A 210 -1.37 -23.15 3.69
N LEU A 211 -2.60 -22.79 4.02
CA LEU A 211 -3.20 -23.00 5.34
C LEU A 211 -4.53 -23.70 5.17
N SER A 212 -4.71 -24.84 5.81
CA SER A 212 -5.97 -25.59 5.78
C SER A 212 -6.46 -25.84 7.21
N THR A 213 -7.75 -25.66 7.42
CA THR A 213 -8.41 -25.89 8.71
C THR A 213 -9.58 -26.83 8.52
N TYR A 214 -9.65 -27.86 9.35
CA TYR A 214 -10.79 -28.77 9.43
C TYR A 214 -11.39 -28.72 10.84
N GLN A 215 -12.71 -28.60 10.90
CA GLN A 215 -13.47 -28.59 12.17
C GLN A 215 -14.17 -29.94 12.32
N PHE A 216 -13.91 -30.62 13.42
CA PHE A 216 -14.50 -31.91 13.78
C PHE A 216 -15.91 -31.76 14.34
#